data_1e9366218b3ded872a07f80466013aff
#
_entry.id   1e9366218b3ded872a07f80466013aff
#
_cell.length_a   1.000
_cell.length_b   1.000
_cell.length_c   1.000
_cell.angle_alpha   90.00
_cell.angle_beta   90.00
_cell.angle_gamma   90.00
#
_symmetry.space_group_name_H-M   'P 1'
#
loop_
_entity.id
_entity.type
_entity.pdbx_description
1 polymer ?
#
loop_
_entity_poly.entity_id
_entity_poly.type
_entity_poly.pdbx_seq_one_letter_code
_entity_poly.pdbx_strand_id
1 'polypeptide(L)'
;MELENFWKIKKKLTFTDICVEVRRLGDDYHILVSGGECPHIGCTVLAIPRPSLDGSGKMSSTASVLNVTGHKDEEVCRYLAEKVSAGKKTTVVCTGGI
;
A
#
# COMPACT_ATOMS: atom_id res chain seq x y z
N MET A 1 16.64 15.25 4.64
CA MET A 1 15.36 14.53 4.58
C MET A 1 14.67 14.64 5.93
N GLU A 2 13.42 14.99 5.93
CA GLU A 2 12.66 15.08 7.15
C GLU A 2 12.17 13.69 7.54
N LEU A 3 12.54 13.25 8.75
CA LEU A 3 12.19 11.93 9.24
C LEU A 3 10.68 11.77 9.47
N GLU A 4 9.98 12.87 9.73
CA GLU A 4 8.54 12.86 9.97
C GLU A 4 7.72 12.52 8.74
N ASN A 5 8.36 12.48 7.55
CA ASN A 5 7.71 12.08 6.30
C ASN A 5 8.05 10.65 5.88
N PHE A 6 8.65 9.91 6.78
CA PHE A 6 9.05 8.52 6.52
C PHE A 6 8.78 7.67 7.77
N TRP A 7 8.08 6.56 7.57
CA TRP A 7 7.78 5.61 8.63
C TRP A 7 8.20 4.21 8.20
N LYS A 8 8.72 3.45 9.14
CA LYS A 8 9.13 2.08 8.88
C LYS A 8 8.65 1.20 10.02
N ILE A 9 7.91 0.16 9.69
CA ILE A 9 7.37 -0.79 10.64
C ILE A 9 7.85 -2.18 10.25
N LYS A 10 8.48 -2.87 11.20
CA LYS A 10 8.86 -4.27 11.02
C LYS A 10 8.01 -5.12 11.94
N LYS A 11 7.49 -6.22 11.42
CA LYS A 11 6.74 -7.17 12.22
C LYS A 11 7.27 -8.57 11.98
N LYS A 12 7.61 -9.24 13.07
CA LYS A 12 8.06 -10.62 13.03
C LYS A 12 6.85 -11.53 13.13
N LEU A 13 6.64 -12.34 12.12
CA LEU A 13 5.56 -13.32 12.09
C LEU A 13 6.15 -14.71 12.32
N THR A 14 5.28 -15.73 12.49
CA THR A 14 5.72 -17.10 12.75
C THR A 14 6.60 -17.65 11.63
N PHE A 15 6.28 -17.32 10.39
CA PHE A 15 6.97 -17.89 9.22
C PHE A 15 7.87 -16.91 8.50
N THR A 16 7.74 -15.61 8.74
CA THR A 16 8.51 -14.61 8.03
C THR A 16 8.43 -13.28 8.74
N ASP A 17 9.34 -12.39 8.39
CA ASP A 17 9.29 -11.00 8.83
C ASP A 17 8.68 -10.16 7.71
N ILE A 18 7.88 -9.17 8.08
CA ILE A 18 7.31 -8.21 7.15
C ILE A 18 7.79 -6.83 7.52
N CYS A 19 8.19 -6.06 6.52
CA CYS A 19 8.58 -4.67 6.67
C CYS A 19 7.67 -3.81 5.81
N VAL A 20 7.12 -2.76 6.41
CA VAL A 20 6.32 -1.78 5.70
C VAL A 20 7.00 -0.42 5.87
N GLU A 21 7.34 0.19 4.75
CA GLU A 21 7.93 1.52 4.73
C GLU A 21 6.93 2.46 4.06
N VAL A 22 6.68 3.59 4.68
CA VAL A 22 5.75 4.59 4.17
C VAL A 22 6.50 5.89 3.99
N ARG A 23 6.43 6.46 2.80
CA ARG A 23 7.01 7.78 2.50
C ARG A 23 5.92 8.72 2.04
N ARG A 24 5.91 9.89 2.63
CA ARG A 24 4.99 10.94 2.25
C ARG A 24 5.59 11.79 1.12
N LEU A 25 4.79 12.03 0.08
CA LEU A 25 5.16 12.89 -1.05
C LEU A 25 4.09 13.98 -1.16
N GLY A 26 4.35 15.13 -0.58
CA GLY A 26 3.32 16.15 -0.48
C GLY A 26 2.16 15.63 0.34
N ASP A 27 0.97 15.55 -0.25
CA ASP A 27 -0.19 14.99 0.40
C ASP A 27 -0.40 13.50 0.11
N ASP A 28 0.45 12.93 -0.74
CA ASP A 28 0.32 11.55 -1.18
C ASP A 28 1.28 10.63 -0.45
N TYR A 29 1.09 9.33 -0.62
CA TYR A 29 1.90 8.33 0.08
C TYR A 29 2.42 7.27 -0.86
N HIS A 30 3.64 6.86 -0.62
CA HIS A 30 4.26 5.71 -1.27
C HIS A 30 4.54 4.67 -0.19
N ILE A 31 3.98 3.46 -0.36
CA ILE A 31 4.12 2.37 0.59
C ILE A 31 4.93 1.25 -0.05
N LEU A 32 5.95 0.77 0.65
CA LEU A 32 6.76 -0.35 0.21
C LEU A 32 6.59 -1.50 1.21
N VAL A 33 6.13 -2.65 0.72
CA VAL A 33 5.96 -3.86 1.53
C VAL A 33 7.00 -4.87 1.10
N SER A 34 7.72 -5.42 2.05
CA SER A 34 8.70 -6.46 1.75
C SER A 34 8.72 -7.50 2.86
N GLY A 35 9.21 -8.68 2.54
CA GLY A 35 9.30 -9.75 3.51
C GLY A 35 9.68 -11.07 2.88
N GLY A 36 9.75 -12.11 3.72
CA GLY A 36 10.12 -13.44 3.27
C GLY A 36 11.61 -13.62 3.07
N GLU A 37 11.98 -14.77 2.55
CA GLU A 37 13.38 -15.12 2.31
C GLU A 37 13.97 -14.38 1.12
N CYS A 38 13.12 -14.06 0.13
CA CYS A 38 13.55 -13.39 -1.10
C CYS A 38 12.66 -12.19 -1.36
N PRO A 39 12.92 -11.05 -0.70
CA PRO A 39 12.15 -9.84 -0.96
C PRO A 39 12.22 -9.46 -2.43
N HIS A 40 11.11 -9.05 -2.99
CA HIS A 40 11.01 -8.74 -4.42
C HIS A 40 9.84 -7.80 -4.68
N ILE A 41 9.75 -7.31 -5.90
CA ILE A 41 8.58 -6.56 -6.34
C ILE A 41 7.69 -7.52 -7.10
N GLY A 42 6.56 -7.87 -6.49
CA GLY A 42 5.57 -8.75 -7.11
C GLY A 42 4.35 -8.00 -7.63
N CYS A 43 4.10 -6.82 -7.08
CA CYS A 43 2.89 -6.07 -7.38
C CYS A 43 3.11 -4.57 -7.17
N THR A 44 2.41 -3.76 -7.97
CA THR A 44 2.32 -2.32 -7.78
C THR A 44 0.85 -1.93 -7.88
N VAL A 45 0.36 -1.18 -6.90
CA VAL A 45 -1.02 -0.74 -6.85
C VAL A 45 -1.07 0.77 -6.71
N LEU A 46 -1.82 1.43 -7.60
CA LEU A 46 -2.12 2.85 -7.50
C LEU A 46 -3.57 2.99 -7.08
N ALA A 47 -3.83 3.64 -5.94
CA ALA A 47 -5.18 3.88 -5.45
C ALA A 47 -5.48 5.37 -5.46
N ILE A 48 -6.68 5.71 -5.94
CA ILE A 48 -7.16 7.09 -6.05
C ILE A 48 -8.44 7.20 -5.22
N PRO A 49 -8.57 8.23 -4.35
CA PRO A 49 -9.77 8.37 -3.54
C PRO A 49 -10.95 8.81 -4.38
N ARG A 50 -12.12 8.37 -4.00
CA ARG A 50 -13.36 8.79 -4.61
C ARG A 50 -14.52 8.64 -3.63
N PRO A 51 -15.64 9.35 -3.85
CA PRO A 51 -16.84 9.10 -3.06
C PRO A 51 -17.34 7.68 -3.31
N SER A 52 -17.92 7.07 -2.29
CA SER A 52 -18.53 5.76 -2.43
C SER A 52 -19.69 5.81 -3.39
N LEU A 53 -19.86 4.76 -4.20
CA LEU A 53 -20.92 4.67 -5.20
C LEU A 53 -22.29 4.34 -4.59
N ASP A 54 -22.35 4.04 -3.31
CA ASP A 54 -23.59 3.67 -2.63
C ASP A 54 -24.39 4.87 -2.11
N GLY A 55 -23.92 6.08 -2.37
CA GLY A 55 -24.59 7.29 -1.93
C GLY A 55 -24.44 7.62 -0.46
N SER A 56 -23.59 6.89 0.26
CA SER A 56 -23.42 7.08 1.70
C SER A 56 -22.68 8.36 2.09
N GLY A 57 -22.01 9.00 1.15
CA GLY A 57 -21.14 10.14 1.42
C GLY A 57 -19.77 9.75 1.97
N LYS A 58 -19.53 8.47 2.16
CA LYS A 58 -18.22 7.98 2.64
C LYS A 58 -17.21 7.99 1.51
N MET A 59 -15.93 8.07 1.89
CA MET A 59 -14.84 7.95 0.93
C MET A 59 -14.49 6.49 0.70
N SER A 60 -14.21 6.18 -0.56
CA SER A 60 -13.71 4.90 -0.99
C SER A 60 -12.50 5.16 -1.89
N SER A 61 -12.04 4.16 -2.60
CA SER A 61 -10.93 4.30 -3.53
C SER A 61 -11.10 3.37 -4.72
N THR A 62 -10.44 3.73 -5.82
CA THR A 62 -10.33 2.90 -7.00
C THR A 62 -8.87 2.53 -7.16
N ALA A 63 -8.58 1.25 -7.32
CA ALA A 63 -7.22 0.75 -7.44
C ALA A 63 -6.95 0.22 -8.84
N SER A 64 -5.75 0.54 -9.35
CA SER A 64 -5.19 -0.04 -10.56
C SER A 64 -4.01 -0.90 -10.15
N VAL A 65 -3.94 -2.12 -10.68
CA VAL A 65 -2.98 -3.13 -10.23
C VAL A 65 -2.12 -3.59 -11.39
N LEU A 66 -0.80 -3.67 -11.14
CA LEU A 66 0.16 -4.26 -12.06
C LEU A 66 0.88 -5.38 -11.31
N ASN A 67 0.70 -6.61 -11.78
CA ASN A 67 1.33 -7.79 -11.19
C ASN A 67 2.49 -8.27 -12.02
N VAL A 68 3.60 -8.63 -11.35
CA VAL A 68 4.72 -9.29 -11.99
C VAL A 68 4.44 -10.80 -12.03
N THR A 69 4.14 -11.39 -10.89
CA THR A 69 3.82 -12.81 -10.77
C THR A 69 2.89 -13.04 -9.60
N GLY A 70 2.00 -14.01 -9.74
CA GLY A 70 1.15 -14.45 -8.65
C GLY A 70 0.14 -13.41 -8.18
N HIS A 71 -0.79 -13.84 -7.37
CA HIS A 71 -1.85 -12.96 -6.86
C HIS A 71 -1.74 -12.69 -5.36
N LYS A 72 -0.82 -13.37 -4.72
CA LYS A 72 -0.62 -13.32 -3.28
C LYS A 72 -0.22 -11.93 -2.80
N ASP A 73 0.70 -11.28 -3.52
CA ASP A 73 1.19 -9.96 -3.15
C ASP A 73 0.17 -8.87 -3.44
N GLU A 74 -0.68 -9.09 -4.43
CA GLU A 74 -1.73 -8.14 -4.80
C GLU A 74 -2.67 -7.86 -3.64
N GLU A 75 -3.08 -8.88 -2.89
CA GLU A 75 -4.01 -8.70 -1.78
C GLU A 75 -3.48 -7.73 -0.75
N VAL A 76 -2.21 -7.88 -0.37
CA VAL A 76 -1.60 -7.02 0.64
C VAL A 76 -1.43 -5.60 0.13
N CYS A 77 -0.83 -5.44 -1.05
CA CYS A 77 -0.57 -4.12 -1.62
C CYS A 77 -1.86 -3.37 -1.92
N ARG A 78 -2.85 -4.08 -2.46
CA ARG A 78 -4.14 -3.48 -2.77
C ARG A 78 -4.88 -3.05 -1.52
N TYR A 79 -4.90 -3.91 -0.50
CA TYR A 79 -5.54 -3.58 0.77
C TYR A 79 -4.94 -2.32 1.39
N LEU A 80 -3.62 -2.23 1.46
CA LEU A 80 -2.95 -1.08 2.05
C LEU A 80 -3.19 0.19 1.23
N ALA A 81 -3.06 0.09 -0.10
CA ALA A 81 -3.26 1.25 -0.95
C ALA A 81 -4.68 1.78 -0.86
N GLU A 82 -5.68 0.90 -0.93
CA GLU A 82 -7.09 1.31 -0.87
C GLU A 82 -7.45 1.90 0.49
N LYS A 83 -7.00 1.28 1.58
CA LYS A 83 -7.32 1.76 2.92
C LYS A 83 -6.71 3.12 3.21
N VAL A 84 -5.45 3.31 2.86
CA VAL A 84 -4.78 4.59 3.10
C VAL A 84 -5.36 5.67 2.19
N SER A 85 -5.62 5.34 0.92
CA SER A 85 -6.20 6.29 -0.02
C SER A 85 -7.57 6.78 0.45
N ALA A 86 -8.45 5.87 0.86
CA ALA A 86 -9.77 6.25 1.36
C ALA A 86 -9.68 7.01 2.69
N GLY A 87 -8.83 6.55 3.61
CA GLY A 87 -8.71 7.15 4.93
C GLY A 87 -8.05 8.53 4.93
N LYS A 88 -7.05 8.72 4.09
CA LYS A 88 -6.34 9.99 3.99
C LYS A 88 -6.86 10.89 2.88
N LYS A 89 -7.76 10.38 2.04
CA LYS A 89 -8.35 11.10 0.89
C LYS A 89 -7.26 11.59 -0.06
N THR A 90 -6.35 10.70 -0.42
CA THR A 90 -5.18 11.04 -1.21
C THR A 90 -4.77 9.89 -2.12
N THR A 91 -3.88 10.18 -3.07
CA THR A 91 -3.33 9.17 -3.97
C THR A 91 -2.26 8.37 -3.24
N VAL A 92 -2.30 7.05 -3.40
CA VAL A 92 -1.37 6.15 -2.74
C VAL A 92 -0.85 5.13 -3.74
N VAL A 93 0.46 4.92 -3.73
CA VAL A 93 1.09 3.81 -4.46
C VAL A 93 1.63 2.82 -3.42
N CYS A 94 1.31 1.55 -3.59
CA CYS A 94 1.88 0.49 -2.77
C CYS A 94 2.58 -0.51 -3.67
N THR A 95 3.84 -0.79 -3.40
CA THR A 95 4.65 -1.73 -4.16
C THR A 95 5.27 -2.75 -3.23
N GLY A 96 5.67 -3.89 -3.77
CA GLY A 96 6.46 -4.85 -3.04
C GLY A 96 6.03 -6.28 -3.24
N GLY A 97 6.46 -7.13 -2.33
CA GLY A 97 6.16 -8.56 -2.34
C GLY A 97 6.76 -9.28 -1.14
N ILE A 98 6.21 -10.42 -0.85
CA ILE A 98 6.59 -11.26 0.27
C ILE A 98 6.96 -12.66 -0.22
#